data_2b41d05f6f9ec96ba29bbbca2d528a57
#
_entry.id   2b41d05f6f9ec96ba29bbbca2d528a57
#
_cell.length_a   1.000
_cell.length_b   1.000
_cell.length_c   1.000
_cell.angle_alpha   90.00
_cell.angle_beta   90.00
_cell.angle_gamma   90.00
#
_symmetry.space_group_name_H-M   'P 1'
#
loop_
_entity.id
_entity.type
_entity.pdbx_description
1 polymer ?
#
loop_
_entity_poly.entity_id
_entity_poly.type
_entity_poly.pdbx_seq_one_letter_code
_entity_poly.pdbx_strand_id
1 'polypeptide(L)'
;LGNTATPLEAWRNLNEPQTYTADAYASQVFEGFYEWQTYSLAYAENEWANAIPWNTATSTVLQPGESTTIGLRFSVVSSGVRGIQKAVQTTGTPLAIGASYVVPVDLTAKLFIFHTASVSSVVADNNAFNIVQQSNFLQLTPTGAVQGRTKITINYSDGKTQTVHYFITASAPDVLTGLGNFTTSEMWFDDSSDPFGRAPSVMTWDDSVQAIVDQEPRVWISGLSDEGGTIHLASTMKQFAQADSTEVAKLGQFATQVLSTTVQNANNFTVRKSVFYYDTAALPNYAYSSSIDWGNWWSWDKSDSYSTDRAYDYIHVLGSYWALYRAGRDNPALFPNFNWEWYLANAYNTTITCFATDSNGNGLVGYSRLGLMGETVVGELLVDLQREGWTDEAAQVEAAMKLRADAWDAEAVPFGSEMAWDSTGQEGVYYWTK
;
A
#
# COMPACT_ATOMS: atom_id res chain seq x y z
N LEU A 1 -15.67 9.06 -37.69
CA LEU A 1 -14.96 9.97 -36.76
C LEU A 1 -13.60 10.24 -37.36
N GLY A 2 -13.35 11.49 -37.77
CA GLY A 2 -12.11 11.91 -38.39
C GLY A 2 -10.93 11.77 -37.42
N ASN A 3 -9.76 11.77 -37.95
CA ASN A 3 -8.46 11.45 -37.35
C ASN A 3 -7.93 12.49 -36.32
N THR A 4 -8.81 13.18 -35.61
CA THR A 4 -8.46 14.13 -34.57
C THR A 4 -8.68 13.46 -33.19
N ALA A 5 -7.81 12.50 -32.87
CA ALA A 5 -7.74 12.03 -31.51
C ALA A 5 -7.16 13.15 -30.65
N THR A 6 -7.99 13.82 -29.89
CA THR A 6 -7.53 14.74 -28.86
C THR A 6 -6.90 13.88 -27.77
N PRO A 7 -5.59 13.98 -27.48
CA PRO A 7 -4.97 13.16 -26.49
C PRO A 7 -5.52 13.47 -25.09
N LEU A 8 -5.62 12.47 -24.26
CA LEU A 8 -5.85 12.65 -22.83
C LEU A 8 -4.56 13.20 -22.22
N GLU A 9 -4.61 14.40 -21.67
CA GLU A 9 -3.46 15.06 -21.07
C GLU A 9 -3.34 14.74 -19.59
N ALA A 10 -4.45 14.77 -18.89
CA ALA A 10 -4.52 14.51 -17.46
C ALA A 10 -5.90 14.00 -17.05
N TRP A 11 -5.98 13.43 -15.88
CA TRP A 11 -7.24 13.27 -15.14
C TRP A 11 -7.13 14.03 -13.81
N ARG A 12 -8.24 14.50 -13.32
CA ARG A 12 -8.34 15.35 -12.14
C ARG A 12 -9.40 14.80 -11.21
N ASN A 13 -9.06 14.69 -9.92
CA ASN A 13 -10.08 14.52 -8.90
C ASN A 13 -10.89 15.81 -8.79
N LEU A 14 -12.20 15.67 -8.78
CA LEU A 14 -13.07 16.76 -8.37
C LEU A 14 -13.21 16.73 -6.87
N ASN A 15 -12.80 17.80 -6.20
CA ASN A 15 -13.13 17.99 -4.80
C ASN A 15 -14.65 18.07 -4.71
N GLU A 16 -15.28 17.17 -3.98
CA GLU A 16 -16.68 17.31 -3.66
C GLU A 16 -16.90 18.62 -2.90
N PRO A 17 -17.97 19.36 -3.22
CA PRO A 17 -18.30 20.56 -2.44
C PRO A 17 -18.43 20.16 -0.97
N GLN A 18 -17.80 20.89 -0.06
CA GLN A 18 -17.84 20.67 1.39
C GLN A 18 -19.24 20.76 2.04
N THR A 19 -20.30 20.65 1.26
CA THR A 19 -21.69 20.66 1.71
C THR A 19 -22.18 19.31 2.24
N TYR A 20 -21.39 18.28 2.14
CA TYR A 20 -21.66 16.99 2.79
C TYR A 20 -21.11 17.02 4.22
N THR A 21 -21.86 17.62 5.11
CA THR A 21 -21.46 17.86 6.50
C THR A 21 -21.55 16.63 7.41
N ALA A 22 -21.98 15.49 6.93
CA ALA A 22 -22.24 14.33 7.78
C ALA A 22 -21.50 13.06 7.36
N ASP A 23 -20.99 12.96 6.15
CA ASP A 23 -20.37 11.74 5.65
C ASP A 23 -18.87 11.94 5.42
N ALA A 24 -18.11 11.24 6.21
CA ALA A 24 -16.67 11.09 6.05
C ALA A 24 -16.24 10.66 4.63
N TYR A 25 -17.07 9.98 3.91
CA TYR A 25 -16.86 9.60 2.52
C TYR A 25 -16.73 10.79 1.56
N ALA A 26 -17.34 11.92 1.86
CA ALA A 26 -17.23 13.13 1.04
C ALA A 26 -15.81 13.71 1.00
N SER A 27 -14.98 13.40 1.98
CA SER A 27 -13.57 13.85 2.04
C SER A 27 -12.58 12.84 1.47
N GLN A 28 -13.02 11.65 1.10
CA GLN A 28 -12.17 10.61 0.52
C GLN A 28 -12.02 10.86 -0.98
N VAL A 29 -11.04 11.68 -1.33
CA VAL A 29 -10.79 12.18 -2.70
C VAL A 29 -10.58 11.05 -3.71
N PHE A 30 -10.06 9.90 -3.29
CA PHE A 30 -9.88 8.74 -4.16
C PHE A 30 -11.18 8.01 -4.53
N GLU A 31 -12.27 8.28 -3.83
CA GLU A 31 -13.61 7.75 -4.09
C GLU A 31 -14.49 8.72 -4.89
N GLY A 32 -14.00 9.95 -5.11
CA GLY A 32 -14.75 11.03 -5.72
C GLY A 32 -14.92 10.92 -7.23
N PHE A 33 -15.43 11.96 -7.80
CA PHE A 33 -15.59 12.11 -9.24
C PHE A 33 -14.26 12.49 -9.89
N TYR A 34 -14.08 12.06 -11.15
CA TYR A 34 -12.87 12.33 -11.93
C TYR A 34 -13.24 13.01 -13.24
N GLU A 35 -12.48 14.03 -13.62
CA GLU A 35 -12.50 14.64 -14.95
C GLU A 35 -11.35 14.11 -15.80
N TRP A 36 -11.65 13.75 -17.03
CA TRP A 36 -10.64 13.48 -18.04
C TRP A 36 -10.41 14.73 -18.88
N GLN A 37 -9.18 15.24 -18.86
CA GLN A 37 -8.84 16.51 -19.45
C GLN A 37 -8.07 16.34 -20.75
N THR A 38 -8.59 16.96 -21.80
CA THR A 38 -7.99 16.99 -23.12
C THR A 38 -7.28 18.31 -23.41
N TYR A 39 -7.56 19.35 -22.60
CA TYR A 39 -6.92 20.66 -22.61
C TYR A 39 -6.70 21.11 -21.17
N SER A 40 -5.51 20.88 -20.66
CA SER A 40 -5.24 21.04 -19.23
C SER A 40 -4.43 22.29 -18.87
N LEU A 41 -4.13 23.20 -19.85
CA LEU A 41 -3.24 24.33 -19.62
C LEU A 41 -3.69 25.25 -18.49
N ALA A 42 -4.99 25.53 -18.41
CA ALA A 42 -5.53 26.40 -17.35
C ALA A 42 -5.30 25.82 -15.94
N TYR A 43 -5.36 24.51 -15.77
CA TYR A 43 -5.07 23.84 -14.51
C TYR A 43 -3.56 23.78 -14.26
N ALA A 44 -2.74 23.51 -15.28
CA ALA A 44 -1.29 23.48 -15.15
C ALA A 44 -0.69 24.85 -14.76
N GLU A 45 -1.31 25.94 -15.17
CA GLU A 45 -0.87 27.31 -14.84
C GLU A 45 -1.41 27.81 -13.49
N ASN A 46 -2.44 27.18 -12.92
CA ASN A 46 -3.11 27.65 -11.71
C ASN A 46 -3.10 26.58 -10.62
N GLU A 47 -4.05 25.65 -10.66
CA GLU A 47 -4.25 24.64 -9.59
C GLU A 47 -3.03 23.73 -9.42
N TRP A 48 -2.35 23.41 -10.54
CA TRP A 48 -1.18 22.52 -10.56
C TRP A 48 0.14 23.24 -10.87
N ALA A 49 0.21 24.53 -10.63
CA ALA A 49 1.36 25.34 -11.01
C ALA A 49 2.72 24.81 -10.49
N ASN A 50 2.69 24.05 -9.38
CA ASN A 50 3.87 23.44 -8.78
C ASN A 50 4.01 21.93 -9.07
N ALA A 51 3.09 21.35 -9.86
CA ALA A 51 3.11 19.94 -10.21
C ALA A 51 3.78 19.70 -11.55
N ILE A 52 4.42 18.56 -11.73
CA ILE A 52 4.93 18.13 -13.02
C ILE A 52 3.79 17.45 -13.78
N PRO A 53 3.32 18.01 -14.89
CA PRO A 53 2.21 17.41 -15.66
C PRO A 53 2.64 16.07 -16.26
N TRP A 54 1.70 15.15 -16.38
CA TRP A 54 1.95 13.84 -17.00
C TRP A 54 2.24 13.96 -18.49
N ASN A 55 1.50 14.83 -19.18
CA ASN A 55 1.70 15.15 -20.59
C ASN A 55 1.79 16.66 -20.74
N THR A 56 2.25 17.12 -21.90
CA THR A 56 2.27 18.54 -22.20
C THR A 56 0.87 19.10 -22.15
N ALA A 57 0.66 20.10 -21.29
CA ALA A 57 -0.61 20.77 -21.16
C ALA A 57 -0.86 21.67 -22.39
N THR A 58 -2.04 21.58 -22.97
CA THR A 58 -2.45 22.39 -24.12
C THR A 58 -3.74 23.15 -23.83
N SER A 59 -4.05 24.11 -24.71
CA SER A 59 -5.31 24.84 -24.73
C SER A 59 -5.88 24.90 -26.14
N THR A 60 -7.17 25.16 -26.26
CA THR A 60 -7.80 25.49 -27.53
C THR A 60 -8.60 26.76 -27.37
N VAL A 61 -8.59 27.61 -28.42
CA VAL A 61 -9.39 28.83 -28.47
C VAL A 61 -10.42 28.66 -29.57
N LEU A 62 -11.70 28.75 -29.21
CA LEU A 62 -12.80 28.71 -30.16
C LEU A 62 -13.26 30.15 -30.48
N GLN A 63 -13.26 30.52 -31.74
CA GLN A 63 -13.83 31.77 -32.18
C GLN A 63 -15.37 31.68 -32.22
N PRO A 64 -16.08 32.78 -32.21
CA PRO A 64 -17.54 32.77 -32.32
C PRO A 64 -18.02 31.95 -33.53
N GLY A 65 -18.84 30.93 -33.28
CA GLY A 65 -19.34 30.01 -34.30
C GLY A 65 -18.46 28.75 -34.54
N GLU A 66 -17.26 28.67 -33.94
CA GLU A 66 -16.44 27.45 -33.98
C GLU A 66 -16.89 26.44 -32.95
N SER A 67 -16.58 25.17 -33.21
CA SER A 67 -16.83 24.06 -32.28
C SER A 67 -15.66 23.08 -32.29
N THR A 68 -15.45 22.44 -31.16
CA THR A 68 -14.58 21.23 -31.04
C THR A 68 -15.43 20.04 -30.68
N THR A 69 -15.00 18.86 -31.09
CA THR A 69 -15.69 17.61 -30.78
C THR A 69 -14.74 16.65 -30.08
N ILE A 70 -15.14 16.17 -28.90
CA ILE A 70 -14.45 15.14 -28.13
C ILE A 70 -15.30 13.88 -28.19
N GLY A 71 -14.69 12.75 -28.51
CA GLY A 71 -15.37 11.47 -28.60
C GLY A 71 -14.82 10.46 -27.60
N LEU A 72 -15.72 9.73 -26.95
CA LEU A 72 -15.40 8.58 -26.09
C LEU A 72 -15.91 7.31 -26.76
N ARG A 73 -15.11 6.24 -26.67
CA ARG A 73 -15.53 4.91 -27.11
C ARG A 73 -15.56 3.97 -25.92
N PHE A 74 -16.72 3.43 -25.63
CA PHE A 74 -16.89 2.37 -24.64
C PHE A 74 -16.89 1.02 -25.34
N SER A 75 -16.23 0.03 -24.75
CA SER A 75 -16.18 -1.32 -25.25
C SER A 75 -16.43 -2.31 -24.11
N VAL A 76 -17.27 -3.32 -24.37
CA VAL A 76 -17.51 -4.41 -23.42
C VAL A 76 -16.48 -5.49 -23.65
N VAL A 77 -15.84 -5.93 -22.56
CA VAL A 77 -14.88 -7.04 -22.58
C VAL A 77 -15.62 -8.30 -22.12
N SER A 78 -16.11 -9.09 -23.07
CA SER A 78 -16.93 -10.28 -22.80
C SER A 78 -16.20 -11.41 -22.06
N SER A 79 -14.86 -11.42 -22.09
CA SER A 79 -14.01 -12.41 -21.41
C SER A 79 -13.52 -11.95 -20.03
N GLY A 80 -14.14 -10.91 -19.45
CA GLY A 80 -13.75 -10.34 -18.18
C GLY A 80 -12.41 -9.60 -18.21
N VAL A 81 -11.88 -9.26 -17.04
CA VAL A 81 -10.66 -8.44 -16.90
C VAL A 81 -9.42 -9.01 -17.61
N ARG A 82 -9.30 -10.32 -17.71
CA ARG A 82 -8.19 -10.99 -18.42
C ARG A 82 -8.21 -10.76 -19.94
N GLY A 83 -9.35 -10.31 -20.47
CA GLY A 83 -9.51 -10.00 -21.89
C GLY A 83 -9.22 -8.54 -22.24
N ILE A 84 -8.95 -7.64 -21.28
CA ILE A 84 -8.78 -6.21 -21.51
C ILE A 84 -7.67 -5.92 -22.52
N GLN A 85 -6.49 -6.54 -22.38
CA GLN A 85 -5.38 -6.35 -23.30
C GLN A 85 -5.78 -6.70 -24.74
N LYS A 86 -6.47 -7.82 -24.92
CA LYS A 86 -6.97 -8.25 -26.23
C LYS A 86 -8.00 -7.27 -26.79
N ALA A 87 -8.91 -6.78 -25.96
CA ALA A 87 -9.91 -5.80 -26.34
C ALA A 87 -9.25 -4.48 -26.79
N VAL A 88 -8.28 -3.95 -26.05
CA VAL A 88 -7.51 -2.76 -26.46
C VAL A 88 -6.83 -2.97 -27.81
N GLN A 89 -6.15 -4.10 -27.99
CA GLN A 89 -5.51 -4.42 -29.29
C GLN A 89 -6.50 -4.40 -30.46
N THR A 90 -7.73 -4.90 -30.27
CA THR A 90 -8.76 -4.91 -31.33
C THR A 90 -9.25 -3.50 -31.71
N THR A 91 -9.07 -2.52 -30.86
CA THR A 91 -9.39 -1.12 -31.19
C THR A 91 -8.33 -0.45 -32.08
N GLY A 92 -7.20 -1.12 -32.29
CA GLY A 92 -6.03 -0.56 -32.97
C GLY A 92 -5.29 0.50 -32.15
N THR A 93 -5.57 0.60 -30.85
CA THR A 93 -4.83 1.47 -29.93
C THR A 93 -3.51 0.78 -29.55
N PRO A 94 -2.36 1.49 -29.56
CA PRO A 94 -1.11 0.95 -29.06
C PRO A 94 -1.24 0.56 -27.57
N LEU A 95 -0.64 -0.56 -27.22
CA LEU A 95 -0.57 -1.03 -25.85
C LEU A 95 0.87 -1.34 -25.50
N ALA A 96 1.38 -0.72 -24.43
CA ALA A 96 2.70 -0.98 -23.87
C ALA A 96 2.56 -1.40 -22.41
N ILE A 97 3.18 -2.53 -22.05
CA ILE A 97 3.07 -3.13 -20.72
C ILE A 97 4.46 -3.38 -20.16
N GLY A 98 4.77 -2.74 -19.04
CA GLY A 98 5.98 -2.97 -18.25
C GLY A 98 5.76 -4.05 -17.20
N ALA A 99 6.82 -4.80 -16.89
CA ALA A 99 6.83 -5.69 -15.72
C ALA A 99 6.76 -4.87 -14.41
N SER A 100 7.33 -3.66 -14.44
CA SER A 100 7.23 -2.64 -13.41
C SER A 100 7.35 -1.27 -14.05
N TYR A 101 6.79 -0.25 -13.41
CA TYR A 101 6.95 1.17 -13.79
C TYR A 101 7.77 1.95 -12.75
N VAL A 102 8.17 1.28 -11.68
CA VAL A 102 9.18 1.74 -10.73
C VAL A 102 10.43 0.90 -10.95
N VAL A 103 11.56 1.53 -11.24
CA VAL A 103 12.79 0.86 -11.65
C VAL A 103 13.97 1.37 -10.82
N PRO A 104 14.61 0.51 -10.03
CA PRO A 104 15.87 0.85 -9.40
C PRO A 104 16.95 1.18 -10.44
N VAL A 105 17.82 2.15 -10.14
CA VAL A 105 18.85 2.66 -11.07
C VAL A 105 19.82 1.58 -11.53
N ASP A 106 20.00 0.52 -10.76
CA ASP A 106 20.89 -0.62 -11.02
C ASP A 106 20.22 -1.79 -11.75
N LEU A 107 18.91 -1.67 -12.07
CA LEU A 107 18.16 -2.72 -12.75
C LEU A 107 17.72 -2.29 -14.16
N THR A 108 17.50 -3.29 -15.01
CA THR A 108 16.99 -3.10 -16.36
C THR A 108 15.53 -3.55 -16.45
N ALA A 109 14.66 -2.65 -16.90
CA ALA A 109 13.25 -2.94 -17.14
C ALA A 109 12.97 -3.40 -18.57
N LYS A 110 11.85 -4.10 -18.75
CA LYS A 110 11.30 -4.47 -20.06
C LYS A 110 9.92 -3.86 -20.24
N LEU A 111 9.73 -3.18 -21.36
CA LEU A 111 8.44 -2.63 -21.79
C LEU A 111 7.98 -3.36 -23.05
N PHE A 112 7.00 -4.24 -22.91
CA PHE A 112 6.44 -5.03 -24.01
C PHE A 112 5.50 -4.18 -24.86
N ILE A 113 5.67 -4.27 -26.19
CA ILE A 113 4.89 -3.47 -27.16
C ILE A 113 3.91 -4.39 -27.89
N PHE A 114 2.64 -4.02 -27.86
CA PHE A 114 1.54 -4.71 -28.52
C PHE A 114 0.85 -3.73 -29.50
N HIS A 115 1.38 -3.65 -30.70
CA HIS A 115 0.80 -2.85 -31.79
C HIS A 115 1.17 -3.49 -33.14
N THR A 116 0.32 -3.30 -34.15
CA THR A 116 0.55 -3.84 -35.50
C THR A 116 1.54 -3.00 -36.29
N ALA A 117 1.56 -1.68 -36.06
CA ALA A 117 2.52 -0.78 -36.68
C ALA A 117 3.86 -0.88 -35.96
N SER A 118 4.97 -0.76 -36.70
CA SER A 118 6.31 -0.76 -36.15
C SER A 118 6.60 0.50 -35.34
N VAL A 119 7.46 0.36 -34.34
CA VAL A 119 7.99 1.52 -33.59
C VAL A 119 8.95 2.27 -34.50
N SER A 120 8.68 3.55 -34.71
CA SER A 120 9.51 4.44 -35.55
C SER A 120 10.57 5.21 -34.72
N SER A 121 10.25 5.58 -33.50
CA SER A 121 11.21 6.16 -32.54
C SER A 121 10.74 5.98 -31.11
N VAL A 122 11.73 5.97 -30.20
CA VAL A 122 11.52 5.96 -28.76
C VAL A 122 12.42 7.00 -28.13
N VAL A 123 11.87 7.85 -27.29
CA VAL A 123 12.60 8.92 -26.60
C VAL A 123 12.27 8.87 -25.10
N ALA A 124 13.30 8.86 -24.26
CA ALA A 124 13.15 9.06 -22.83
C ALA A 124 13.48 10.52 -22.48
N ASP A 125 12.64 11.15 -21.68
CA ASP A 125 12.87 12.50 -21.19
C ASP A 125 14.19 12.55 -20.40
N ASN A 126 14.95 13.64 -20.56
CA ASN A 126 16.21 13.89 -19.86
C ASN A 126 17.27 12.76 -19.98
N ASN A 127 17.23 11.99 -21.05
CA ASN A 127 18.11 10.82 -21.26
C ASN A 127 18.08 9.82 -20.09
N ALA A 128 16.92 9.65 -19.46
CA ALA A 128 16.77 8.84 -18.27
C ALA A 128 17.10 7.35 -18.49
N PHE A 129 16.93 6.85 -19.72
CA PHE A 129 17.20 5.46 -20.10
C PHE A 129 18.08 5.33 -21.33
N ASN A 130 18.99 4.37 -21.31
CA ASN A 130 19.53 3.72 -22.50
C ASN A 130 18.48 2.73 -23.00
N ILE A 131 18.02 2.91 -24.24
CA ILE A 131 16.92 2.13 -24.81
C ILE A 131 17.45 1.24 -25.91
N VAL A 132 17.21 -0.08 -25.79
CA VAL A 132 17.50 -1.05 -26.84
C VAL A 132 16.18 -1.69 -27.30
N GLN A 133 15.84 -1.48 -28.58
CA GLN A 133 14.66 -2.07 -29.17
C GLN A 133 14.93 -3.53 -29.54
N GLN A 134 14.08 -4.43 -29.04
CA GLN A 134 14.02 -5.84 -29.38
C GLN A 134 12.79 -6.12 -30.27
N SER A 135 12.56 -7.38 -30.64
CA SER A 135 11.46 -7.74 -31.55
C SER A 135 10.08 -7.35 -31.04
N ASN A 136 9.82 -7.47 -29.74
CA ASN A 136 8.50 -7.23 -29.12
C ASN A 136 8.57 -6.48 -27.78
N PHE A 137 9.75 -5.98 -27.40
CA PHE A 137 9.91 -5.16 -26.20
C PHE A 137 11.02 -4.14 -26.34
N LEU A 138 10.98 -3.12 -25.51
CA LEU A 138 12.05 -2.19 -25.26
C LEU A 138 12.79 -2.61 -23.98
N GLN A 139 14.10 -2.73 -24.05
CA GLN A 139 14.95 -2.88 -22.89
C GLN A 139 15.35 -1.49 -22.41
N LEU A 140 15.09 -1.19 -21.15
CA LEU A 140 15.24 0.13 -20.55
C LEU A 140 16.23 0.04 -19.40
N THR A 141 17.45 0.56 -19.61
CA THR A 141 18.50 0.59 -18.58
C THR A 141 18.67 2.03 -18.10
N PRO A 142 18.37 2.34 -16.82
CA PRO A 142 18.58 3.68 -16.29
C PRO A 142 20.02 4.15 -16.52
N THR A 143 20.19 5.43 -16.86
CA THR A 143 21.51 6.03 -17.09
C THR A 143 22.14 6.59 -15.82
N GLY A 144 21.34 6.76 -14.76
CA GLY A 144 21.72 7.50 -13.56
C GLY A 144 21.54 9.02 -13.68
N ALA A 145 21.17 9.53 -14.86
CA ALA A 145 20.98 10.97 -15.07
C ALA A 145 19.73 11.53 -14.35
N VAL A 146 18.76 10.67 -14.06
CA VAL A 146 17.50 11.02 -13.41
C VAL A 146 17.21 10.04 -12.28
N GLN A 147 16.86 10.55 -11.12
CA GLN A 147 16.10 9.84 -10.11
C GLN A 147 14.73 10.51 -9.99
N GLY A 148 13.67 9.71 -9.74
CA GLY A 148 12.31 10.19 -9.73
C GLY A 148 11.59 9.95 -11.05
N ARG A 149 10.60 10.81 -11.31
CA ARG A 149 9.66 10.63 -12.42
C ARG A 149 10.27 10.96 -13.77
N THR A 150 10.04 10.10 -14.74
CA THR A 150 10.43 10.30 -16.14
C THR A 150 9.35 9.72 -17.06
N LYS A 151 9.44 10.06 -18.34
CA LYS A 151 8.48 9.63 -19.35
C LYS A 151 9.21 9.09 -20.58
N ILE A 152 8.67 8.02 -21.15
CA ILE A 152 9.07 7.49 -22.45
C ILE A 152 7.97 7.80 -23.45
N THR A 153 8.35 8.40 -24.58
CA THR A 153 7.45 8.64 -25.72
C THR A 153 7.80 7.65 -26.83
N ILE A 154 6.81 6.89 -27.28
CA ILE A 154 6.93 5.88 -28.35
C ILE A 154 6.12 6.37 -29.54
N ASN A 155 6.75 6.56 -30.69
CA ASN A 155 6.08 6.90 -31.94
C ASN A 155 6.01 5.66 -32.84
N TYR A 156 4.88 5.48 -33.50
CA TYR A 156 4.60 4.35 -34.39
C TYR A 156 4.55 4.79 -35.85
N SER A 157 4.81 3.85 -36.76
CA SER A 157 4.83 4.13 -38.21
C SER A 157 3.46 4.49 -38.80
N ASP A 158 2.37 4.25 -38.06
CA ASP A 158 1.00 4.67 -38.43
C ASP A 158 0.64 6.07 -37.91
N GLY A 159 1.60 6.82 -37.37
CA GLY A 159 1.45 8.17 -36.87
C GLY A 159 0.88 8.27 -35.46
N LYS A 160 0.65 7.15 -34.78
CA LYS A 160 0.22 7.14 -33.36
C LYS A 160 1.41 7.38 -32.44
N THR A 161 1.11 7.96 -31.27
CA THR A 161 2.08 8.18 -30.20
C THR A 161 1.50 7.63 -28.91
N GLN A 162 2.38 7.05 -28.09
CA GLN A 162 2.06 6.58 -26.76
C GLN A 162 3.11 7.07 -25.76
N THR A 163 2.67 7.46 -24.57
CA THR A 163 3.55 7.80 -23.46
C THR A 163 3.45 6.77 -22.35
N VAL A 164 4.57 6.47 -21.72
CA VAL A 164 4.66 5.57 -20.56
C VAL A 164 5.50 6.25 -19.49
N HIS A 165 4.95 6.37 -18.30
CA HIS A 165 5.63 6.98 -17.17
C HIS A 165 6.38 5.94 -16.35
N TYR A 166 7.57 6.32 -15.89
CA TYR A 166 8.42 5.56 -15.01
C TYR A 166 8.83 6.39 -13.81
N PHE A 167 9.16 5.72 -12.72
CA PHE A 167 9.83 6.31 -11.57
C PHE A 167 11.15 5.57 -11.36
N ILE A 168 12.28 6.27 -11.45
CA ILE A 168 13.60 5.70 -11.22
C ILE A 168 13.98 5.95 -9.76
N THR A 169 14.17 4.87 -9.00
CA THR A 169 14.61 4.94 -7.60
C THR A 169 16.13 4.85 -7.49
N ALA A 170 16.66 5.10 -6.30
CA ALA A 170 17.99 4.65 -5.94
C ALA A 170 18.10 3.12 -6.10
N SER A 171 19.29 2.55 -5.96
CA SER A 171 19.46 1.10 -6.01
C SER A 171 18.61 0.40 -4.93
N ALA A 172 18.19 -0.83 -5.17
CA ALA A 172 17.38 -1.54 -4.18
C ALA A 172 18.05 -1.66 -2.80
N PRO A 173 19.36 -1.96 -2.69
CA PRO A 173 20.07 -1.93 -1.42
C PRO A 173 20.06 -0.55 -0.73
N ASP A 174 20.23 0.53 -1.50
CA ASP A 174 20.23 1.89 -0.94
C ASP A 174 18.83 2.31 -0.46
N VAL A 175 17.78 1.92 -1.19
CA VAL A 175 16.38 2.15 -0.77
C VAL A 175 16.09 1.44 0.56
N LEU A 176 16.53 0.17 0.69
CA LEU A 176 16.36 -0.59 1.94
C LEU A 176 17.14 0.05 3.09
N THR A 177 18.39 0.46 2.85
CA THR A 177 19.20 1.18 3.85
C THR A 177 18.51 2.48 4.26
N GLY A 178 18.02 3.25 3.29
CA GLY A 178 17.29 4.49 3.54
C GLY A 178 16.01 4.26 4.36
N LEU A 179 15.22 3.23 4.02
CA LEU A 179 14.01 2.87 4.76
C LEU A 179 14.30 2.55 6.22
N GLY A 180 15.26 1.65 6.48
CA GLY A 180 15.62 1.26 7.84
C GLY A 180 16.14 2.44 8.66
N ASN A 181 17.04 3.22 8.09
CA ASN A 181 17.57 4.42 8.75
C ASN A 181 16.45 5.42 9.08
N PHE A 182 15.61 5.76 8.09
CA PHE A 182 14.53 6.74 8.27
C PHE A 182 13.52 6.30 9.32
N THR A 183 13.06 5.05 9.28
CA THR A 183 12.07 4.53 10.23
C THR A 183 12.61 4.42 11.65
N THR A 184 13.91 4.20 11.83
CA THR A 184 14.53 4.10 13.16
C THR A 184 15.23 5.38 13.61
N SER A 185 15.17 6.47 12.84
CA SER A 185 15.62 7.81 13.25
C SER A 185 14.49 8.81 13.28
N GLU A 186 14.05 9.29 12.11
CA GLU A 186 13.05 10.36 12.00
C GLU A 186 11.65 9.93 12.47
N MET A 187 11.28 8.67 12.22
CA MET A 187 10.00 8.11 12.66
C MET A 187 10.07 7.43 14.03
N TRP A 188 11.25 7.45 14.67
CA TRP A 188 11.43 6.80 15.96
C TRP A 188 10.92 7.68 17.10
N PHE A 189 9.94 7.15 17.83
CA PHE A 189 9.31 7.79 18.97
C PHE A 189 9.75 7.13 20.27
N ASP A 190 10.39 7.88 21.18
CA ASP A 190 10.93 7.38 22.43
C ASP A 190 10.54 8.22 23.66
N ASP A 191 9.47 9.04 23.53
CA ASP A 191 8.95 9.80 24.68
C ASP A 191 8.32 8.87 25.73
N SER A 192 9.08 8.55 26.74
CA SER A 192 8.63 7.71 27.86
C SER A 192 7.53 8.33 28.73
N SER A 193 7.20 9.60 28.51
CA SER A 193 6.09 10.29 29.18
C SER A 193 4.76 10.14 28.42
N ASP A 194 4.76 9.52 27.25
CA ASP A 194 3.56 9.27 26.45
C ASP A 194 2.50 8.47 27.25
N PRO A 195 1.31 9.04 27.51
CA PRO A 195 0.32 8.41 28.37
C PRO A 195 -0.37 7.21 27.70
N PHE A 196 -0.16 7.01 26.39
CA PHE A 196 -0.71 5.90 25.62
C PHE A 196 0.22 4.69 25.61
N GLY A 197 1.46 4.86 26.08
CA GLY A 197 2.46 3.79 26.12
C GLY A 197 2.99 3.37 24.75
N ARG A 198 3.09 4.33 23.82
CA ARG A 198 3.57 4.09 22.45
C ARG A 198 5.09 4.07 22.31
N ALA A 199 5.83 4.51 23.34
CA ALA A 199 7.29 4.56 23.30
C ALA A 199 7.94 3.30 23.92
N PRO A 200 9.02 2.77 23.31
CA PRO A 200 9.60 3.15 22.05
C PRO A 200 8.90 2.50 20.83
N SER A 201 8.74 3.22 19.74
CA SER A 201 8.10 2.69 18.54
C SER A 201 8.47 3.44 17.26
N VAL A 202 8.10 2.85 16.11
CA VAL A 202 8.07 3.52 14.82
C VAL A 202 6.66 4.11 14.63
N MET A 203 6.56 5.43 14.48
CA MET A 203 5.29 6.15 14.35
C MET A 203 5.05 6.55 12.88
N THR A 204 3.78 6.83 12.57
CA THR A 204 3.39 7.40 11.28
C THR A 204 4.07 8.77 11.07
N TRP A 205 4.49 9.03 9.84
CA TRP A 205 5.16 10.27 9.42
C TRP A 205 4.29 11.05 8.45
N ASP A 206 4.21 12.34 8.64
CA ASP A 206 3.60 13.26 7.68
C ASP A 206 4.69 14.05 6.95
N ASP A 207 4.88 13.74 5.67
CA ASP A 207 5.90 14.36 4.84
C ASP A 207 5.61 15.84 4.54
N SER A 208 4.36 16.27 4.61
CA SER A 208 3.98 17.66 4.36
C SER A 208 4.45 18.62 5.45
N VAL A 209 4.54 18.14 6.69
CA VAL A 209 5.02 18.90 7.86
C VAL A 209 6.35 18.39 8.39
N GLN A 210 6.92 17.34 7.81
CA GLN A 210 8.20 16.72 8.17
C GLN A 210 8.26 16.34 9.67
N ALA A 211 7.21 15.66 10.15
CA ALA A 211 7.09 15.29 11.56
C ALA A 211 6.32 13.98 11.76
N ILE A 212 6.54 13.37 12.93
CA ILE A 212 5.73 12.27 13.43
C ILE A 212 4.29 12.76 13.64
N VAL A 213 3.32 11.92 13.27
CA VAL A 213 1.89 12.12 13.54
C VAL A 213 1.59 11.57 14.93
N ASP A 214 1.75 12.39 15.96
CA ASP A 214 1.50 12.01 17.36
C ASP A 214 0.03 12.09 17.76
N GLN A 215 -0.74 12.95 17.08
CA GLN A 215 -2.20 13.10 17.22
C GLN A 215 -2.87 13.23 15.86
N GLU A 216 -3.95 12.49 15.66
CA GLU A 216 -4.74 12.51 14.42
C GLU A 216 -6.18 12.12 14.75
N PRO A 217 -7.21 12.76 14.15
CA PRO A 217 -8.62 12.43 14.46
C PRO A 217 -8.96 10.97 14.13
N ARG A 218 -8.35 10.37 13.11
CA ARG A 218 -8.38 8.91 12.86
C ARG A 218 -7.38 8.25 13.81
N VAL A 219 -7.83 7.93 15.01
CA VAL A 219 -6.97 7.54 16.13
C VAL A 219 -6.04 6.36 15.82
N TRP A 220 -6.41 5.48 14.87
CA TRP A 220 -5.57 4.36 14.46
C TRP A 220 -4.29 4.78 13.70
N ILE A 221 -4.24 5.95 13.09
CA ILE A 221 -3.02 6.48 12.42
C ILE A 221 -1.91 6.70 13.45
N SER A 222 -2.25 7.30 14.60
CA SER A 222 -1.30 7.50 15.71
C SER A 222 -1.28 6.33 16.70
N GLY A 223 -2.05 5.29 16.44
CA GLY A 223 -2.37 4.22 17.38
C GLY A 223 -1.60 2.93 17.23
N LEU A 224 -0.64 2.83 16.34
CA LEU A 224 0.22 1.65 16.08
C LEU A 224 -0.51 0.39 15.58
N SER A 225 -1.77 0.51 15.19
CA SER A 225 -2.61 -0.57 14.65
C SER A 225 -3.21 -0.14 13.32
N ASP A 226 -3.95 -0.99 12.66
CA ASP A 226 -4.55 -0.78 11.35
C ASP A 226 -3.55 -0.10 10.38
N GLU A 227 -3.91 1.01 9.73
CA GLU A 227 -3.03 1.72 8.80
C GLU A 227 -1.72 2.19 9.47
N GLY A 228 -1.78 2.66 10.72
CA GLY A 228 -0.59 3.07 11.47
C GLY A 228 0.39 1.94 11.76
N GLY A 229 -0.08 0.69 11.77
CA GLY A 229 0.75 -0.50 11.98
C GLY A 229 1.59 -0.90 10.76
N THR A 230 1.25 -0.45 9.55
CA THR A 230 1.98 -0.83 8.33
C THR A 230 3.43 -0.41 8.36
N ILE A 231 3.75 0.70 9.00
CA ILE A 231 5.12 1.21 9.02
C ILE A 231 6.06 0.38 9.89
N HIS A 232 5.61 -0.07 11.07
CA HIS A 232 6.44 -0.95 11.88
C HIS A 232 6.60 -2.34 11.24
N LEU A 233 5.58 -2.83 10.51
CA LEU A 233 5.69 -4.03 9.70
C LEU A 233 6.75 -3.85 8.60
N ALA A 234 6.72 -2.76 7.83
CA ALA A 234 7.71 -2.48 6.79
C ALA A 234 9.14 -2.37 7.37
N SER A 235 9.29 -1.69 8.51
CA SER A 235 10.58 -1.54 9.20
C SER A 235 11.16 -2.86 9.68
N THR A 236 10.32 -3.75 10.23
CA THR A 236 10.74 -5.11 10.65
C THR A 236 11.01 -6.02 9.46
N MET A 237 10.20 -5.96 8.38
CA MET A 237 10.43 -6.74 7.16
C MET A 237 11.75 -6.37 6.47
N LYS A 238 12.16 -5.11 6.53
CA LYS A 238 13.48 -4.70 6.03
C LYS A 238 14.61 -5.49 6.70
N GLN A 239 14.47 -5.88 7.97
CA GLN A 239 15.56 -6.53 8.72
C GLN A 239 15.81 -7.97 8.27
N PHE A 240 14.84 -8.71 7.79
CA PHE A 240 15.14 -10.03 7.22
C PHE A 240 15.76 -9.95 5.82
N ALA A 241 15.52 -8.87 5.08
CA ALA A 241 16.14 -8.65 3.79
C ALA A 241 17.55 -8.04 3.90
N GLN A 242 17.75 -7.12 4.84
CA GLN A 242 19.01 -6.41 5.07
C GLN A 242 19.07 -5.99 6.55
N ALA A 243 19.55 -6.90 7.42
CA ALA A 243 19.67 -6.63 8.84
C ALA A 243 20.73 -5.57 9.15
N ASP A 244 20.37 -4.61 10.00
CA ASP A 244 21.29 -3.65 10.62
C ASP A 244 21.22 -3.75 12.13
N SER A 245 22.35 -3.79 12.81
CA SER A 245 22.44 -4.02 14.26
C SER A 245 21.78 -2.94 15.10
N THR A 246 21.84 -1.68 14.68
CA THR A 246 21.25 -0.55 15.40
C THR A 246 19.73 -0.56 15.23
N GLU A 247 19.26 -0.80 14.03
CA GLU A 247 17.83 -0.88 13.71
C GLU A 247 17.18 -2.09 14.40
N VAL A 248 17.82 -3.27 14.33
CA VAL A 248 17.36 -4.49 15.03
C VAL A 248 17.27 -4.27 16.54
N ALA A 249 18.24 -3.58 17.15
CA ALA A 249 18.20 -3.30 18.58
C ALA A 249 16.98 -2.43 18.95
N LYS A 250 16.68 -1.40 18.19
CA LYS A 250 15.48 -0.55 18.39
C LYS A 250 14.19 -1.33 18.16
N LEU A 251 14.09 -2.06 17.06
CA LEU A 251 12.88 -2.84 16.72
C LEU A 251 12.65 -4.00 17.71
N GLY A 252 13.72 -4.57 18.25
CA GLY A 252 13.64 -5.52 19.36
C GLY A 252 13.07 -4.90 20.64
N GLN A 253 13.45 -3.66 20.96
CA GLN A 253 12.85 -2.92 22.08
C GLN A 253 11.37 -2.64 21.81
N PHE A 254 11.02 -2.16 20.63
CA PHE A 254 9.62 -1.97 20.24
C PHE A 254 8.81 -3.27 20.40
N ALA A 255 9.29 -4.36 19.83
CA ALA A 255 8.58 -5.65 19.87
C ALA A 255 8.33 -6.15 21.29
N THR A 256 9.28 -5.94 22.22
CA THR A 256 9.22 -6.48 23.59
C THR A 256 8.58 -5.53 24.59
N GLN A 257 8.65 -4.22 24.37
CA GLN A 257 8.19 -3.22 25.34
C GLN A 257 6.84 -2.59 24.95
N VAL A 258 6.50 -2.57 23.67
CA VAL A 258 5.29 -1.92 23.16
C VAL A 258 4.38 -2.90 22.40
N LEU A 259 4.93 -3.59 21.40
CA LEU A 259 4.13 -4.47 20.56
C LEU A 259 3.48 -5.60 21.37
N SER A 260 4.26 -6.31 22.19
CA SER A 260 3.79 -7.46 22.98
C SER A 260 3.07 -7.11 24.28
N THR A 261 2.99 -5.83 24.66
CA THR A 261 2.44 -5.41 25.96
C THR A 261 1.34 -4.35 25.83
N THR A 262 1.53 -3.37 24.95
CA THR A 262 0.61 -2.24 24.78
C THR A 262 -0.32 -2.45 23.58
N VAL A 263 0.23 -2.78 22.41
CA VAL A 263 -0.58 -3.04 21.20
C VAL A 263 -1.29 -4.39 21.33
N GLN A 264 -0.58 -5.40 21.80
CA GLN A 264 -1.11 -6.75 21.99
C GLN A 264 -1.26 -7.07 23.46
N ASN A 265 -2.26 -7.88 23.79
CA ASN A 265 -2.40 -8.47 25.12
C ASN A 265 -1.51 -9.72 25.21
N ALA A 266 -0.49 -9.66 26.05
CA ALA A 266 0.48 -10.74 26.23
C ALA A 266 -0.12 -12.08 26.71
N ASN A 267 -1.30 -12.08 27.33
CA ASN A 267 -1.90 -13.29 27.89
C ASN A 267 -2.74 -14.10 26.91
N ASN A 268 -3.32 -13.44 25.90
CA ASN A 268 -4.25 -14.07 24.97
C ASN A 268 -4.03 -13.67 23.50
N PHE A 269 -2.97 -12.92 23.22
CA PHE A 269 -2.56 -12.50 21.88
C PHE A 269 -3.59 -11.68 21.08
N THR A 270 -4.62 -11.12 21.74
CA THR A 270 -5.55 -10.21 21.11
C THR A 270 -4.88 -8.86 20.84
N VAL A 271 -5.21 -8.23 19.73
CA VAL A 271 -4.61 -6.97 19.26
C VAL A 271 -5.64 -5.85 19.37
N ARG A 272 -5.25 -4.72 19.96
CA ARG A 272 -6.12 -3.53 20.07
C ARG A 272 -6.24 -2.81 18.73
N LYS A 273 -7.40 -2.23 18.45
CA LYS A 273 -7.65 -1.42 17.25
C LYS A 273 -6.76 -0.19 17.19
N SER A 274 -6.48 0.40 18.35
CA SER A 274 -5.59 1.55 18.49
C SER A 274 -5.10 1.64 19.92
N VAL A 275 -3.88 2.10 20.13
CA VAL A 275 -3.40 2.45 21.48
C VAL A 275 -3.55 3.95 21.77
N PHE A 276 -3.68 4.77 20.74
CA PHE A 276 -4.08 6.17 20.86
C PHE A 276 -5.62 6.26 20.87
N TYR A 277 -6.17 7.23 21.59
CA TYR A 277 -7.61 7.49 21.65
C TYR A 277 -7.89 8.95 22.03
N TYR A 278 -9.10 9.43 21.68
CA TYR A 278 -9.60 10.71 22.16
C TYR A 278 -10.60 10.49 23.30
N ASP A 279 -10.16 10.67 24.54
CA ASP A 279 -11.00 10.51 25.72
C ASP A 279 -10.54 11.43 26.84
N THR A 280 -11.14 12.62 26.92
CA THR A 280 -10.81 13.62 27.93
C THR A 280 -11.21 13.20 29.35
N ALA A 281 -12.11 12.23 29.51
CA ALA A 281 -12.45 11.69 30.82
C ALA A 281 -11.39 10.67 31.29
N ALA A 282 -10.87 9.86 30.40
CA ALA A 282 -9.81 8.90 30.69
C ALA A 282 -8.43 9.59 30.89
N LEU A 283 -8.16 10.68 30.16
CA LEU A 283 -6.92 11.45 30.23
C LEU A 283 -7.18 12.96 30.41
N PRO A 284 -7.66 13.40 31.57
CA PRO A 284 -8.08 14.80 31.75
C PRO A 284 -6.95 15.84 31.70
N ASN A 285 -5.70 15.40 31.84
CA ASN A 285 -4.52 16.29 31.82
C ASN A 285 -3.71 16.20 30.50
N TYR A 286 -4.14 15.39 29.55
CA TYR A 286 -3.48 15.31 28.26
C TYR A 286 -3.92 16.47 27.36
N ALA A 287 -2.97 17.13 26.72
CA ALA A 287 -3.22 18.27 25.86
C ALA A 287 -3.60 17.79 24.45
N TYR A 288 -4.86 17.37 24.25
CA TYR A 288 -5.37 17.14 22.91
C TYR A 288 -5.33 18.44 22.09
N SER A 289 -4.84 18.35 20.85
CA SER A 289 -4.72 19.51 19.98
C SER A 289 -6.08 20.14 19.70
N SER A 290 -6.21 21.43 19.94
CA SER A 290 -7.42 22.21 19.64
C SER A 290 -7.58 22.52 18.15
N SER A 291 -6.56 22.26 17.32
CA SER A 291 -6.64 22.40 15.86
C SER A 291 -7.26 21.19 15.19
N ILE A 292 -7.43 20.08 15.91
CA ILE A 292 -8.04 18.84 15.42
C ILE A 292 -9.54 18.84 15.77
N ASP A 293 -10.37 18.56 14.79
CA ASP A 293 -11.78 18.26 15.01
C ASP A 293 -11.95 16.83 15.51
N TRP A 294 -12.22 16.68 16.81
CA TRP A 294 -12.45 15.41 17.48
C TRP A 294 -13.92 14.95 17.43
N GLY A 295 -14.80 15.70 16.80
CA GLY A 295 -16.23 15.42 16.72
C GLY A 295 -16.62 14.37 15.66
N ASN A 296 -15.70 13.55 15.20
CA ASN A 296 -15.89 12.59 14.15
C ASN A 296 -16.02 11.16 14.68
N TRP A 297 -16.65 10.25 13.90
CA TRP A 297 -16.82 8.85 14.26
C TRP A 297 -15.49 8.06 14.39
N TRP A 298 -14.43 8.55 13.78
CA TRP A 298 -13.08 7.97 13.82
C TRP A 298 -12.22 8.44 15.00
N SER A 299 -12.72 9.38 15.80
CA SER A 299 -12.06 9.82 17.05
C SER A 299 -12.54 8.96 18.23
N TRP A 300 -12.21 7.66 18.17
CA TRP A 300 -12.66 6.66 19.14
C TRP A 300 -12.21 7.01 20.55
N ASP A 301 -13.06 6.73 21.54
CA ASP A 301 -12.71 6.75 22.94
C ASP A 301 -11.81 5.56 23.33
N LYS A 302 -11.40 5.53 24.59
CA LYS A 302 -10.53 4.47 25.09
C LYS A 302 -11.15 3.08 24.97
N SER A 303 -12.44 2.93 25.17
CA SER A 303 -13.14 1.65 25.11
C SER A 303 -13.15 1.08 23.70
N ASP A 304 -13.50 1.92 22.73
CA ASP A 304 -13.50 1.56 21.31
C ASP A 304 -12.09 1.26 20.79
N SER A 305 -11.12 2.11 21.13
CA SER A 305 -9.72 1.93 20.71
C SER A 305 -9.12 0.64 21.27
N TYR A 306 -9.48 0.27 22.50
CA TYR A 306 -8.97 -0.92 23.17
C TYR A 306 -9.76 -2.19 22.88
N SER A 307 -10.81 -2.12 22.05
CA SER A 307 -11.46 -3.32 21.53
C SER A 307 -10.49 -4.11 20.64
N THR A 308 -10.73 -5.42 20.53
CA THR A 308 -9.80 -6.34 19.85
C THR A 308 -10.47 -7.12 18.73
N ASP A 309 -11.51 -6.54 18.17
CA ASP A 309 -12.45 -7.15 17.23
C ASP A 309 -12.19 -6.82 15.76
N ARG A 310 -10.98 -6.30 15.43
CA ARG A 310 -10.62 -5.89 14.06
C ARG A 310 -9.42 -6.68 13.54
N ALA A 311 -9.67 -7.62 12.63
CA ALA A 311 -8.66 -8.55 12.13
C ALA A 311 -7.51 -7.89 11.35
N TYR A 312 -7.74 -6.73 10.72
CA TYR A 312 -6.71 -5.99 9.99
C TYR A 312 -5.50 -5.65 10.86
N ASP A 313 -5.73 -5.31 12.14
CA ASP A 313 -4.67 -4.98 13.10
C ASP A 313 -3.73 -6.15 13.38
N TYR A 314 -4.29 -7.36 13.41
CA TYR A 314 -3.53 -8.57 13.72
C TYR A 314 -2.46 -8.89 12.67
N ILE A 315 -2.73 -8.57 11.39
CA ILE A 315 -1.77 -8.84 10.30
C ILE A 315 -0.49 -8.03 10.49
N HIS A 316 -0.58 -6.77 10.90
CA HIS A 316 0.58 -5.93 11.14
C HIS A 316 1.44 -6.45 12.30
N VAL A 317 0.80 -6.93 13.36
CA VAL A 317 1.46 -7.47 14.54
C VAL A 317 2.13 -8.81 14.25
N LEU A 318 1.37 -9.78 13.70
CA LEU A 318 1.92 -11.10 13.38
C LEU A 318 3.03 -11.01 12.32
N GLY A 319 2.87 -10.13 11.34
CA GLY A 319 3.88 -9.91 10.31
C GLY A 319 5.16 -9.30 10.85
N SER A 320 5.06 -8.38 11.83
CA SER A 320 6.23 -7.81 12.50
C SER A 320 7.00 -8.87 13.31
N TYR A 321 6.31 -9.74 14.03
CA TYR A 321 6.96 -10.87 14.70
C TYR A 321 7.58 -11.86 13.72
N TRP A 322 6.87 -12.21 12.65
CA TRP A 322 7.39 -13.10 11.62
C TRP A 322 8.66 -12.53 10.95
N ALA A 323 8.68 -11.24 10.65
CA ALA A 323 9.85 -10.59 10.07
C ALA A 323 11.06 -10.60 11.01
N LEU A 324 10.85 -10.32 12.31
CA LEU A 324 11.90 -10.40 13.32
C LEU A 324 12.34 -11.84 13.59
N TYR A 325 11.44 -12.83 13.49
CA TYR A 325 11.82 -14.23 13.50
C TYR A 325 12.81 -14.56 12.37
N ARG A 326 12.52 -14.21 11.13
CA ARG A 326 13.44 -14.44 10.01
C ARG A 326 14.77 -13.73 10.19
N ALA A 327 14.74 -12.47 10.60
CA ALA A 327 15.96 -11.71 10.87
C ALA A 327 16.81 -12.37 11.97
N GLY A 328 16.18 -12.79 13.08
CA GLY A 328 16.85 -13.45 14.20
C GLY A 328 17.34 -14.86 13.87
N ARG A 329 16.60 -15.58 13.03
CA ARG A 329 16.98 -16.92 12.57
C ARG A 329 18.28 -16.91 11.76
N ASP A 330 18.41 -15.90 10.89
CA ASP A 330 19.59 -15.74 10.04
C ASP A 330 20.74 -14.98 10.73
N ASN A 331 20.42 -14.11 11.70
CA ASN A 331 21.39 -13.28 12.41
C ASN A 331 21.23 -13.37 13.95
N PRO A 332 21.38 -14.54 14.58
CA PRO A 332 21.05 -14.73 16.01
C PRO A 332 21.87 -13.83 16.94
N ALA A 333 23.07 -13.42 16.54
CA ALA A 333 23.91 -12.52 17.33
C ALA A 333 23.34 -11.10 17.49
N LEU A 334 22.40 -10.70 16.63
CA LEU A 334 21.73 -9.39 16.71
C LEU A 334 20.52 -9.40 17.68
N PHE A 335 20.13 -10.56 18.20
CA PHE A 335 18.95 -10.75 19.06
C PHE A 335 19.32 -11.31 20.45
N PRO A 336 20.00 -10.52 21.30
CA PRO A 336 20.52 -11.04 22.60
C PRO A 336 19.44 -11.28 23.63
N ASN A 337 18.28 -10.66 23.56
CA ASN A 337 17.25 -10.71 24.60
C ASN A 337 16.22 -11.81 24.37
N PHE A 338 15.85 -12.09 23.15
CA PHE A 338 14.93 -13.15 22.76
C PHE A 338 15.48 -13.85 21.52
N ASN A 339 15.40 -15.17 21.53
CA ASN A 339 15.76 -15.99 20.38
C ASN A 339 14.66 -15.95 19.32
N TRP A 340 14.94 -16.48 18.14
CA TRP A 340 14.01 -16.50 17.02
C TRP A 340 12.72 -17.28 17.32
N GLU A 341 12.77 -18.30 18.19
CA GLU A 341 11.61 -19.11 18.60
C GLU A 341 10.55 -18.25 19.30
N TRP A 342 10.98 -17.28 20.12
CA TRP A 342 10.04 -16.37 20.77
C TRP A 342 9.24 -15.54 19.76
N TYR A 343 9.90 -15.02 18.74
CA TYR A 343 9.22 -14.25 17.69
C TYR A 343 8.31 -15.13 16.84
N LEU A 344 8.74 -16.35 16.47
CA LEU A 344 7.93 -17.31 15.74
C LEU A 344 6.68 -17.71 16.54
N ALA A 345 6.81 -17.96 17.84
CA ALA A 345 5.70 -18.29 18.73
C ALA A 345 4.67 -17.14 18.80
N ASN A 346 5.13 -15.89 18.90
CA ASN A 346 4.22 -14.74 18.91
C ASN A 346 3.51 -14.56 17.58
N ALA A 347 4.19 -14.73 16.44
CA ALA A 347 3.56 -14.70 15.12
C ALA A 347 2.48 -15.78 14.98
N TYR A 348 2.77 -17.02 15.37
CA TYR A 348 1.84 -18.13 15.36
C TYR A 348 0.63 -17.87 16.27
N ASN A 349 0.84 -17.53 17.54
CA ASN A 349 -0.25 -17.32 18.50
C ASN A 349 -1.15 -16.15 18.08
N THR A 350 -0.59 -15.07 17.54
CA THR A 350 -1.36 -13.95 17.00
C THR A 350 -2.22 -14.39 15.82
N THR A 351 -1.66 -15.22 14.93
CA THR A 351 -2.38 -15.77 13.76
C THR A 351 -3.56 -16.63 14.19
N ILE A 352 -3.35 -17.58 15.11
CA ILE A 352 -4.42 -18.47 15.59
C ILE A 352 -5.50 -17.68 16.33
N THR A 353 -5.11 -16.67 17.09
CA THR A 353 -6.09 -15.77 17.76
C THR A 353 -6.91 -14.98 16.75
N CYS A 354 -6.29 -14.43 15.70
CA CYS A 354 -6.98 -13.69 14.64
C CYS A 354 -8.05 -14.53 13.94
N PHE A 355 -7.70 -15.78 13.59
CA PHE A 355 -8.55 -16.65 12.78
C PHE A 355 -9.33 -17.70 13.59
N ALA A 356 -9.37 -17.55 14.91
CA ALA A 356 -10.17 -18.42 15.77
C ALA A 356 -11.66 -18.31 15.43
N THR A 357 -12.36 -19.46 15.52
CA THR A 357 -13.80 -19.54 15.24
C THR A 357 -14.57 -20.11 16.43
N ASP A 358 -15.86 -19.77 16.50
CA ASP A 358 -16.81 -20.43 17.40
C ASP A 358 -17.17 -21.85 16.91
N SER A 359 -18.00 -22.55 17.66
CA SER A 359 -18.47 -23.90 17.31
C SER A 359 -19.32 -23.95 16.03
N ASN A 360 -19.79 -22.82 15.51
CA ASN A 360 -20.54 -22.70 14.26
C ASN A 360 -19.64 -22.28 13.08
N GLY A 361 -18.33 -22.07 13.32
CA GLY A 361 -17.38 -21.62 12.31
C GLY A 361 -17.37 -20.11 12.06
N ASN A 362 -18.05 -19.30 12.90
CA ASN A 362 -17.99 -17.85 12.81
C ASN A 362 -16.66 -17.35 13.41
N GLY A 363 -16.03 -16.35 12.76
CA GLY A 363 -14.84 -15.72 13.30
C GLY A 363 -15.09 -15.05 14.65
N LEU A 364 -14.20 -15.29 15.61
CA LEU A 364 -14.26 -14.62 16.92
C LEU A 364 -13.79 -13.18 16.86
N VAL A 365 -12.88 -12.88 15.93
CA VAL A 365 -12.44 -11.53 15.62
C VAL A 365 -13.24 -11.01 14.42
N GLY A 366 -13.79 -9.82 14.52
CA GLY A 366 -14.51 -9.19 13.42
C GLY A 366 -13.63 -9.04 12.18
N TYR A 367 -14.24 -9.11 11.01
CA TYR A 367 -13.57 -9.07 9.70
C TYR A 367 -12.64 -10.24 9.38
N SER A 368 -12.37 -11.19 10.31
CA SER A 368 -11.46 -12.32 10.08
C SER A 368 -11.92 -13.29 8.98
N ARG A 369 -13.16 -13.16 8.52
CA ARG A 369 -13.71 -13.93 7.38
C ARG A 369 -13.49 -13.24 6.04
N LEU A 370 -13.08 -11.99 6.02
CA LEU A 370 -12.70 -11.27 4.82
C LEU A 370 -11.22 -11.55 4.46
N GLY A 371 -10.82 -11.26 3.23
CA GLY A 371 -9.41 -11.15 2.91
C GLY A 371 -8.80 -9.92 3.61
N LEU A 372 -7.59 -10.06 4.09
CA LEU A 372 -6.92 -9.00 4.84
C LEU A 372 -5.69 -8.49 4.08
N MET A 373 -5.40 -7.22 4.24
CA MET A 373 -4.23 -6.55 3.66
C MET A 373 -2.93 -7.15 4.24
N GLY A 374 -1.99 -7.55 3.38
CA GLY A 374 -0.74 -8.18 3.80
C GLY A 374 -0.87 -9.64 4.23
N GLU A 375 -2.01 -10.28 4.00
CA GLU A 375 -2.31 -11.63 4.49
C GLU A 375 -1.41 -12.73 3.91
N THR A 376 -0.72 -12.49 2.80
CA THR A 376 0.28 -13.43 2.27
C THR A 376 1.38 -13.78 3.28
N VAL A 377 1.62 -12.93 4.27
CA VAL A 377 2.56 -13.21 5.36
C VAL A 377 2.17 -14.46 6.17
N VAL A 378 0.88 -14.79 6.24
CA VAL A 378 0.40 -15.99 6.94
C VAL A 378 0.81 -17.26 6.19
N GLY A 379 0.85 -17.21 4.86
CA GLY A 379 1.37 -18.32 4.05
C GLY A 379 2.86 -18.53 4.21
N GLU A 380 3.61 -17.44 4.28
CA GLU A 380 5.03 -17.49 4.56
C GLU A 380 5.32 -18.00 5.98
N LEU A 381 4.51 -17.61 6.97
CA LEU A 381 4.57 -18.15 8.33
C LEU A 381 4.29 -19.65 8.35
N LEU A 382 3.30 -20.14 7.61
CA LEU A 382 3.01 -21.58 7.49
C LEU A 382 4.21 -22.36 6.97
N VAL A 383 4.85 -21.87 5.91
CA VAL A 383 6.07 -22.48 5.34
C VAL A 383 7.19 -22.50 6.36
N ASP A 384 7.36 -21.43 7.12
CA ASP A 384 8.40 -21.33 8.13
C ASP A 384 8.15 -22.23 9.35
N LEU A 385 6.91 -22.36 9.82
CA LEU A 385 6.55 -23.33 10.86
C LEU A 385 6.88 -24.76 10.43
N GLN A 386 6.56 -25.13 9.18
CA GLN A 386 6.93 -26.44 8.64
C GLN A 386 8.45 -26.61 8.56
N ARG A 387 9.18 -25.59 8.12
CA ARG A 387 10.65 -25.61 8.03
C ARG A 387 11.32 -25.81 9.39
N GLU A 388 10.81 -25.17 10.43
CA GLU A 388 11.36 -25.27 11.79
C GLU A 388 10.86 -26.54 12.54
N GLY A 389 10.01 -27.35 11.91
CA GLY A 389 9.50 -28.58 12.49
C GLY A 389 8.35 -28.39 13.48
N TRP A 390 7.70 -27.24 13.49
CA TRP A 390 6.51 -26.92 14.30
C TRP A 390 5.26 -27.44 13.59
N THR A 391 5.17 -28.77 13.49
CA THR A 391 4.20 -29.46 12.64
C THR A 391 2.76 -29.31 13.12
N ASP A 392 2.54 -29.30 14.44
CA ASP A 392 1.20 -29.16 15.04
C ASP A 392 0.69 -27.73 14.88
N GLU A 393 1.57 -26.75 15.03
CA GLU A 393 1.27 -25.32 14.81
C GLU A 393 0.99 -25.05 13.33
N ALA A 394 1.80 -25.61 12.44
CA ALA A 394 1.59 -25.50 11.00
C ALA A 394 0.24 -26.08 10.58
N ALA A 395 -0.12 -27.26 11.11
CA ALA A 395 -1.42 -27.88 10.81
C ALA A 395 -2.61 -27.03 11.29
N GLN A 396 -2.48 -26.33 12.41
CA GLN A 396 -3.54 -25.43 12.91
C GLN A 396 -3.69 -24.19 12.03
N VAL A 397 -2.59 -23.56 11.59
CA VAL A 397 -2.63 -22.44 10.65
C VAL A 397 -3.25 -22.88 9.32
N GLU A 398 -2.80 -24.00 8.77
CA GLU A 398 -3.33 -24.56 7.52
C GLU A 398 -4.84 -24.82 7.60
N ALA A 399 -5.30 -25.44 8.70
CA ALA A 399 -6.73 -25.70 8.91
C ALA A 399 -7.57 -24.42 8.99
N ALA A 400 -7.07 -23.39 9.68
CA ALA A 400 -7.75 -22.10 9.78
C ALA A 400 -7.86 -21.41 8.41
N MET A 401 -6.78 -21.42 7.63
CA MET A 401 -6.78 -20.82 6.29
C MET A 401 -7.62 -21.60 5.28
N LYS A 402 -7.58 -22.95 5.37
CA LYS A 402 -8.44 -23.79 4.54
C LYS A 402 -9.92 -23.53 4.77
N LEU A 403 -10.35 -23.35 6.01
CA LEU A 403 -11.74 -23.02 6.33
C LEU A 403 -12.21 -21.72 5.64
N ARG A 404 -11.32 -20.72 5.54
CA ARG A 404 -11.61 -19.45 4.86
C ARG A 404 -11.60 -19.63 3.34
N ALA A 405 -10.61 -20.34 2.80
CA ALA A 405 -10.53 -20.65 1.37
C ALA A 405 -11.76 -21.41 0.88
N ASP A 406 -12.18 -22.45 1.62
CA ASP A 406 -13.37 -23.24 1.29
C ASP A 406 -14.66 -22.38 1.28
N ALA A 407 -14.75 -21.39 2.18
CA ALA A 407 -15.86 -20.44 2.20
C ALA A 407 -15.87 -19.54 0.95
N TRP A 408 -14.72 -18.99 0.57
CA TRP A 408 -14.59 -18.13 -0.61
C TRP A 408 -14.81 -18.92 -1.93
N ASP A 409 -14.33 -20.16 -2.00
CA ASP A 409 -14.53 -21.02 -3.19
C ASP A 409 -16.01 -21.38 -3.40
N ALA A 410 -16.79 -21.39 -2.34
CA ALA A 410 -18.23 -21.62 -2.40
C ALA A 410 -19.04 -20.38 -2.85
N GLU A 411 -18.45 -19.21 -2.88
CA GLU A 411 -19.12 -17.96 -3.28
C GLU A 411 -19.12 -17.79 -4.80
N ALA A 412 -20.23 -17.35 -5.37
CA ALA A 412 -20.33 -17.07 -6.81
C ALA A 412 -19.40 -15.92 -7.26
N VAL A 413 -19.17 -14.97 -6.36
CA VAL A 413 -18.28 -13.83 -6.53
C VAL A 413 -17.54 -13.62 -5.21
N PRO A 414 -16.41 -14.30 -4.99
CA PRO A 414 -15.64 -14.12 -3.77
C PRO A 414 -15.10 -12.69 -3.71
N PHE A 415 -15.57 -11.95 -2.75
CA PHE A 415 -15.17 -10.57 -2.52
C PHE A 415 -14.62 -10.44 -1.11
N GLY A 416 -13.33 -10.17 -1.00
CA GLY A 416 -12.59 -10.29 0.25
C GLY A 416 -12.38 -8.98 1.00
N SER A 417 -13.10 -7.90 0.67
CA SER A 417 -12.85 -6.60 1.30
C SER A 417 -14.00 -6.12 2.15
N GLU A 418 -13.71 -5.23 3.08
CA GLU A 418 -14.69 -4.58 3.94
C GLU A 418 -15.68 -3.72 3.15
N MET A 419 -15.24 -3.12 2.04
CA MET A 419 -16.01 -2.22 1.19
C MET A 419 -15.99 -2.68 -0.26
N ALA A 420 -17.10 -2.46 -0.97
CA ALA A 420 -17.31 -2.97 -2.33
C ALA A 420 -16.34 -2.45 -3.39
N TRP A 421 -15.75 -1.29 -3.17
CA TRP A 421 -14.75 -0.67 -4.06
C TRP A 421 -13.30 -0.98 -3.64
N ASP A 422 -13.10 -1.48 -2.43
CA ASP A 422 -11.77 -1.80 -1.91
C ASP A 422 -11.27 -3.14 -2.44
N SER A 423 -10.05 -3.17 -2.95
CA SER A 423 -9.39 -4.35 -3.49
C SER A 423 -8.33 -4.94 -2.56
N THR A 424 -8.07 -4.34 -1.41
CA THR A 424 -6.97 -4.72 -0.51
C THR A 424 -7.10 -6.15 0.01
N GLY A 425 -8.31 -6.62 0.27
CA GLY A 425 -8.58 -7.99 0.73
C GLY A 425 -8.46 -9.06 -0.36
N GLN A 426 -8.39 -8.67 -1.64
CA GLN A 426 -8.27 -9.64 -2.73
C GLN A 426 -6.93 -10.38 -2.74
N GLU A 427 -5.91 -9.83 -2.09
CA GLU A 427 -4.63 -10.52 -1.89
C GLU A 427 -4.83 -11.85 -1.16
N GLY A 428 -5.49 -11.84 0.00
CA GLY A 428 -5.76 -13.03 0.79
C GLY A 428 -6.64 -14.05 0.05
N VAL A 429 -7.74 -13.57 -0.55
CA VAL A 429 -8.63 -14.43 -1.36
C VAL A 429 -7.84 -15.12 -2.48
N TYR A 430 -7.09 -14.38 -3.28
CA TYR A 430 -6.31 -14.96 -4.37
C TYR A 430 -5.23 -15.93 -3.88
N TYR A 431 -4.54 -15.59 -2.80
CA TYR A 431 -3.45 -16.41 -2.28
C TYR A 431 -3.93 -17.79 -1.82
N TRP A 432 -5.07 -17.85 -1.11
CA TRP A 432 -5.56 -19.08 -0.49
C TRP A 432 -6.50 -19.91 -1.36
N THR A 433 -7.11 -19.33 -2.41
CA THR A 433 -7.97 -20.07 -3.36
C THR A 433 -7.24 -20.50 -4.63
N LYS A 434 -5.97 -20.12 -4.79
CA LYS A 434 -5.10 -20.52 -5.90
C LYS A 434 -4.69 -22.00 -5.75
#